data_75d48a437eec5eae8b59f30b319498e6
#
_entry.id   75d48a437eec5eae8b59f30b319498e6
#
_cell.length_a   1.000
_cell.length_b   1.000
_cell.length_c   1.000
_cell.angle_alpha   90.00
_cell.angle_beta   90.00
_cell.angle_gamma   90.00
#
_symmetry.space_group_name_H-M   'P 1'
#
loop_
_entity.id
_entity.type
_entity.pdbx_description
1 polymer ?
#
loop_
_entity_poly.entity_id
_entity_poly.type
_entity_poly.pdbx_seq_one_letter_code
_entity_poly.pdbx_strand_id
1 'polypeptide(L)'
;RAEVVRALITASGFGAVVMKNATVAGAEGGCQAECGVAAALAAAAAVQLAGGTLEGMLSAFSHALSNCMGLICDPVAGLVQVPCAQRNASQAVNALLSADEALAGQMFPIPADQVVEAMRRVGRQLPPELRETAEGGVAATPAGKEIAAQMGLGAR
;
A
#
# COMPACT_ATOMS: atom_id res chain seq x y z
N ARG A 1 -24.41 -9.71 -5.13
CA ARG A 1 -24.42 -8.27 -4.73
C ARG A 1 -24.18 -8.07 -3.24
N ALA A 2 -24.86 -8.83 -2.36
CA ALA A 2 -24.69 -8.73 -0.92
C ALA A 2 -23.26 -9.07 -0.46
N GLU A 3 -22.63 -10.06 -1.02
CA GLU A 3 -21.25 -10.49 -0.71
C GLU A 3 -20.22 -9.42 -1.06
N VAL A 4 -20.37 -8.77 -2.21
CA VAL A 4 -19.50 -7.64 -2.60
C VAL A 4 -19.63 -6.49 -1.60
N VAL A 5 -20.86 -6.17 -1.18
CA VAL A 5 -21.08 -5.13 -0.16
C VAL A 5 -20.41 -5.50 1.16
N ARG A 6 -20.51 -6.76 1.61
CA ARG A 6 -19.82 -7.22 2.83
C ARG A 6 -18.31 -7.07 2.71
N ALA A 7 -17.73 -7.46 1.58
CA ALA A 7 -16.28 -7.32 1.34
C ALA A 7 -15.83 -5.86 1.37
N LEU A 8 -16.61 -4.95 0.78
CA LEU A 8 -16.34 -3.51 0.83
C LEU A 8 -16.47 -2.94 2.25
N ILE A 9 -17.42 -3.43 3.04
CA ILE A 9 -17.55 -3.06 4.46
C ILE A 9 -16.33 -3.56 5.25
N THR A 10 -15.87 -4.79 5.00
CA THR A 10 -14.66 -5.33 5.60
C THR A 10 -13.45 -4.46 5.27
N ALA A 11 -13.20 -4.15 4.00
CA ALA A 11 -12.12 -3.25 3.59
C ALA A 11 -12.23 -1.89 4.29
N SER A 12 -13.42 -1.30 4.35
CA SER A 12 -13.67 -0.01 5.01
C SER A 12 -13.38 -0.06 6.51
N GLY A 13 -13.75 -1.14 7.18
CA GLY A 13 -13.48 -1.35 8.61
C GLY A 13 -11.99 -1.40 8.92
N PHE A 14 -11.23 -2.21 8.17
CA PHE A 14 -9.77 -2.25 8.28
C PHE A 14 -9.14 -0.89 7.96
N GLY A 15 -9.61 -0.21 6.90
CA GLY A 15 -9.14 1.11 6.51
C GLY A 15 -9.34 2.16 7.60
N ALA A 16 -10.49 2.16 8.26
CA ALA A 16 -10.77 3.07 9.37
C ALA A 16 -9.80 2.86 10.56
N VAL A 17 -9.45 1.60 10.85
CA VAL A 17 -8.45 1.27 11.90
C VAL A 17 -7.07 1.77 11.51
N VAL A 18 -6.65 1.59 10.25
CA VAL A 18 -5.36 2.09 9.77
C VAL A 18 -5.31 3.62 9.82
N MET A 19 -6.34 4.30 9.33
CA MET A 19 -6.41 5.77 9.36
C MET A 19 -6.31 6.34 10.78
N LYS A 20 -6.91 5.66 11.76
CA LYS A 20 -6.86 6.09 13.15
C LYS A 20 -5.50 5.89 13.81
N ASN A 21 -4.80 4.80 13.50
CA ASN A 21 -3.60 4.37 14.21
C ASN A 21 -2.29 4.68 13.45
N ALA A 22 -2.39 4.96 12.15
CA ALA A 22 -1.25 5.26 11.28
C ALA A 22 -1.64 6.34 10.27
N THR A 23 -1.44 6.08 8.98
CA THR A 23 -1.84 6.95 7.86
C THR A 23 -2.11 6.12 6.61
N VAL A 24 -2.86 6.69 5.67
CA VAL A 24 -3.08 6.14 4.33
C VAL A 24 -2.53 7.07 3.24
N ALA A 25 -1.76 8.09 3.62
CA ALA A 25 -1.22 9.09 2.73
C ALA A 25 0.25 8.81 2.36
N GLY A 26 0.54 8.78 1.07
CA GLY A 26 1.91 8.61 0.55
C GLY A 26 2.86 9.72 0.99
N ALA A 27 2.36 10.95 1.09
CA ALA A 27 3.11 12.12 1.57
C ALA A 27 3.54 12.02 3.05
N GLU A 28 2.84 11.22 3.86
CA GLU A 28 3.17 11.03 5.27
C GLU A 28 3.98 9.76 5.52
N GLY A 29 3.60 8.66 4.86
CA GLY A 29 4.12 7.33 5.16
C GLY A 29 4.82 6.62 4.00
N GLY A 30 4.98 7.27 2.84
CA GLY A 30 5.44 6.62 1.62
C GLY A 30 4.35 5.78 0.95
N CYS A 31 4.67 5.18 -0.17
CA CYS A 31 3.73 4.35 -0.93
C CYS A 31 3.28 3.08 -0.17
N GLN A 32 4.02 2.65 0.85
CA GLN A 32 3.58 1.59 1.76
C GLN A 32 2.24 1.94 2.46
N ALA A 33 2.06 3.22 2.82
CA ALA A 33 0.84 3.70 3.47
C ALA A 33 -0.33 3.85 2.48
N GLU A 34 -0.07 4.13 1.22
CA GLU A 34 -1.08 4.30 0.18
C GLU A 34 -1.36 2.97 -0.54
N CYS A 35 -0.47 2.57 -1.45
CA CYS A 35 -0.63 1.34 -2.23
C CYS A 35 -0.56 0.07 -1.36
N GLY A 36 0.31 0.07 -0.34
CA GLY A 36 0.46 -1.07 0.57
C GLY A 36 -0.78 -1.30 1.43
N VAL A 37 -1.34 -0.24 1.99
CA VAL A 37 -2.61 -0.33 2.74
C VAL A 37 -3.75 -0.73 1.80
N ALA A 38 -3.84 -0.14 0.60
CA ALA A 38 -4.87 -0.52 -0.38
C ALA A 38 -4.81 -2.02 -0.73
N ALA A 39 -3.61 -2.57 -0.95
CA ALA A 39 -3.41 -3.99 -1.17
C ALA A 39 -3.85 -4.84 0.04
N ALA A 40 -3.50 -4.41 1.25
CA ALA A 40 -3.88 -5.11 2.48
C ALA A 40 -5.41 -5.14 2.69
N LEU A 41 -6.10 -4.02 2.42
CA LEU A 41 -7.56 -3.93 2.46
C LEU A 41 -8.20 -4.85 1.41
N ALA A 42 -7.64 -4.88 0.21
CA ALA A 42 -8.12 -5.73 -0.87
C ALA A 42 -7.90 -7.22 -0.56
N ALA A 43 -6.77 -7.58 0.06
CA ALA A 43 -6.48 -8.94 0.48
C ALA A 43 -7.51 -9.44 1.53
N ALA A 44 -7.78 -8.66 2.56
CA ALA A 44 -8.80 -8.98 3.55
C ALA A 44 -10.20 -9.11 2.92
N ALA A 45 -10.56 -8.21 1.99
CA ALA A 45 -11.82 -8.26 1.26
C ALA A 45 -11.92 -9.51 0.36
N ALA A 46 -10.83 -9.92 -0.28
CA ALA A 46 -10.77 -11.13 -1.10
C ALA A 46 -11.00 -12.40 -0.27
N VAL A 47 -10.39 -12.49 0.92
CA VAL A 47 -10.66 -13.58 1.87
C VAL A 47 -12.13 -13.60 2.29
N GLN A 48 -12.74 -12.43 2.58
CA GLN A 48 -14.17 -12.33 2.89
C GLN A 48 -15.04 -12.83 1.73
N LEU A 49 -14.72 -12.46 0.48
CA LEU A 49 -15.45 -12.92 -0.71
C LEU A 49 -15.36 -14.44 -0.91
N ALA A 50 -14.21 -15.03 -0.57
CA ALA A 50 -13.98 -16.47 -0.63
C ALA A 50 -14.63 -17.23 0.55
N GLY A 51 -15.28 -16.56 1.49
CA GLY A 51 -15.89 -17.18 2.67
C GLY A 51 -14.89 -17.57 3.76
N GLY A 52 -13.70 -16.97 3.76
CA GLY A 52 -12.67 -17.21 4.78
C GLY A 52 -13.01 -16.61 6.13
N THR A 53 -12.19 -16.96 7.14
CA THR A 53 -12.40 -16.53 8.53
C THR A 53 -11.83 -15.13 8.81
N LEU A 54 -12.17 -14.56 9.97
CA LEU A 54 -11.58 -13.29 10.43
C LEU A 54 -10.06 -13.42 10.61
N GLU A 55 -9.58 -14.53 11.14
CA GLU A 55 -8.15 -14.79 11.26
C GLU A 55 -7.46 -14.80 9.89
N GLY A 56 -8.10 -15.43 8.90
CA GLY A 56 -7.64 -15.40 7.51
C GLY A 56 -7.58 -13.98 6.93
N MET A 57 -8.60 -13.15 7.21
CA MET A 57 -8.62 -11.74 6.76
C MET A 57 -7.48 -10.93 7.41
N LEU A 58 -7.25 -11.09 8.71
CA LEU A 58 -6.15 -10.45 9.44
C LEU A 58 -4.78 -10.91 8.93
N SER A 59 -4.66 -12.21 8.64
CA SER A 59 -3.44 -12.78 8.06
C SER A 59 -3.15 -12.23 6.68
N ALA A 60 -4.12 -12.27 5.76
CA ALA A 60 -3.97 -11.73 4.41
C ALA A 60 -3.63 -10.24 4.41
N PHE A 61 -4.28 -9.46 5.27
CA PHE A 61 -3.95 -8.06 5.50
C PHE A 61 -2.49 -7.88 5.90
N SER A 62 -2.02 -8.66 6.88
CA SER A 62 -0.65 -8.57 7.38
C SER A 62 0.38 -9.00 6.34
N HIS A 63 0.13 -10.06 5.59
CA HIS A 63 0.94 -10.49 4.45
C HIS A 63 1.10 -9.36 3.43
N ALA A 64 -0.01 -8.84 2.91
CA ALA A 64 0.00 -7.83 1.86
C ALA A 64 0.70 -6.53 2.32
N LEU A 65 0.45 -6.07 3.55
CA LEU A 65 1.08 -4.86 4.08
C LEU A 65 2.58 -5.07 4.33
N SER A 66 2.98 -6.23 4.85
CA SER A 66 4.40 -6.53 5.10
C SER A 66 5.22 -6.56 3.81
N ASN A 67 4.65 -7.05 2.71
CA ASN A 67 5.30 -7.08 1.39
C ASN A 67 5.58 -5.68 0.83
N CYS A 68 4.90 -4.65 1.34
CA CYS A 68 5.06 -3.25 0.93
C CYS A 68 5.91 -2.43 1.89
N MET A 69 6.43 -3.04 2.97
CA MET A 69 7.17 -2.33 4.01
C MET A 69 8.39 -1.61 3.44
N GLY A 70 8.49 -0.30 3.70
CA GLY A 70 9.55 0.53 3.16
C GLY A 70 9.33 1.07 1.75
N LEU A 71 8.18 0.81 1.12
CA LEU A 71 7.90 1.32 -0.23
C LEU A 71 7.74 2.85 -0.19
N ILE A 72 8.66 3.53 -0.87
CA ILE A 72 8.74 4.99 -0.96
C ILE A 72 7.70 5.57 -1.92
N CYS A 73 7.42 6.87 -1.82
CA CYS A 73 6.57 7.60 -2.77
C CYS A 73 7.43 8.60 -3.57
N ASP A 74 7.70 8.28 -4.83
CA ASP A 74 8.63 9.00 -5.71
C ASP A 74 8.06 9.23 -7.12
N PRO A 75 6.91 9.89 -7.25
CA PRO A 75 6.24 10.09 -8.54
C PRO A 75 7.06 11.00 -9.45
N VAL A 76 7.35 10.56 -10.68
CA VAL A 76 8.06 11.34 -11.69
C VAL A 76 7.27 12.61 -12.02
N ALA A 77 7.93 13.75 -11.99
CA ALA A 77 7.33 15.07 -12.19
C ALA A 77 6.20 15.43 -11.20
N GLY A 78 6.08 14.70 -10.08
CA GLY A 78 4.97 14.85 -9.13
C GLY A 78 3.64 14.32 -9.64
N LEU A 79 3.63 13.57 -10.74
CA LEU A 79 2.42 13.03 -11.35
C LEU A 79 2.21 11.56 -10.94
N VAL A 80 0.99 11.23 -10.53
CA VAL A 80 0.62 9.88 -10.09
C VAL A 80 0.44 8.95 -11.31
N GLN A 81 1.52 8.77 -12.08
CA GLN A 81 1.57 7.88 -13.25
C GLN A 81 2.76 6.92 -13.20
N VAL A 82 3.98 7.45 -13.11
CA VAL A 82 5.20 6.64 -13.08
C VAL A 82 5.92 6.90 -11.75
N PRO A 83 6.19 5.89 -10.96
CA PRO A 83 5.89 4.45 -11.12
C PRO A 83 4.52 4.02 -10.58
N CYS A 84 3.62 4.93 -10.27
CA CYS A 84 2.38 4.67 -9.54
C CYS A 84 1.46 3.65 -10.22
N ALA A 85 1.29 3.75 -11.55
CA ALA A 85 0.44 2.79 -12.28
C ALA A 85 0.97 1.36 -12.18
N GLN A 86 2.28 1.16 -12.33
CA GLN A 86 2.93 -0.14 -12.21
C GLN A 86 2.89 -0.67 -10.76
N ARG A 87 3.07 0.20 -9.77
CA ARG A 87 2.93 -0.18 -8.35
C ARG A 87 1.52 -0.61 -8.02
N ASN A 88 0.50 0.12 -8.48
CA ASN A 88 -0.89 -0.28 -8.28
C ASN A 88 -1.18 -1.64 -8.92
N ALA A 89 -0.69 -1.90 -10.12
CA ALA A 89 -0.86 -3.20 -10.77
C ALA A 89 -0.19 -4.33 -9.98
N SER A 90 1.05 -4.14 -9.52
CA SER A 90 1.77 -5.14 -8.71
C SER A 90 1.09 -5.35 -7.35
N GLN A 91 0.54 -4.30 -6.75
CA GLN A 91 -0.15 -4.41 -5.47
C GLN A 91 -1.51 -5.12 -5.59
N ALA A 92 -2.19 -5.04 -6.73
CA ALA A 92 -3.37 -5.86 -6.99
C ALA A 92 -3.03 -7.35 -6.99
N VAL A 93 -1.88 -7.74 -7.58
CA VAL A 93 -1.39 -9.13 -7.54
C VAL A 93 -0.97 -9.53 -6.12
N ASN A 94 -0.28 -8.65 -5.39
CA ASN A 94 0.08 -8.87 -3.98
C ASN A 94 -1.17 -9.15 -3.12
N ALA A 95 -2.25 -8.41 -3.33
CA ALA A 95 -3.50 -8.61 -2.61
C ALA A 95 -4.10 -10.02 -2.85
N LEU A 96 -4.13 -10.46 -4.10
CA LEU A 96 -4.65 -11.79 -4.45
C LEU A 96 -3.76 -12.91 -3.91
N LEU A 97 -2.44 -12.78 -4.07
CA LEU A 97 -1.48 -13.75 -3.53
C LEU A 97 -1.63 -13.89 -2.00
N SER A 98 -1.68 -12.77 -1.29
CA SER A 98 -1.80 -12.76 0.17
C SER A 98 -3.13 -13.36 0.65
N ALA A 99 -4.21 -13.17 -0.11
CA ALA A 99 -5.49 -13.81 0.17
C ALA A 99 -5.41 -15.33 -0.06
N ASP A 100 -4.80 -15.78 -1.14
CA ASP A 100 -4.62 -17.20 -1.45
C ASP A 100 -3.75 -17.91 -0.40
N GLU A 101 -2.65 -17.28 0.05
CA GLU A 101 -1.81 -17.80 1.12
C GLU A 101 -2.61 -18.01 2.43
N ALA A 102 -3.39 -17.01 2.84
CA ALA A 102 -4.21 -17.11 4.03
C ALA A 102 -5.32 -18.18 3.90
N LEU A 103 -5.97 -18.28 2.73
CA LEU A 103 -6.98 -19.30 2.44
C LEU A 103 -6.37 -20.71 2.40
N ALA A 104 -5.11 -20.83 1.99
CA ALA A 104 -4.34 -22.09 2.04
C ALA A 104 -3.85 -22.45 3.46
N GLY A 105 -4.13 -21.61 4.46
CA GLY A 105 -3.74 -21.86 5.85
C GLY A 105 -2.34 -21.36 6.23
N GLN A 106 -1.69 -20.59 5.35
CA GLN A 106 -0.43 -19.92 5.67
C GLN A 106 -0.73 -18.64 6.46
N MET A 107 -0.75 -18.79 7.77
CA MET A 107 -1.08 -17.66 8.65
C MET A 107 0.15 -16.81 8.95
N PHE A 108 -0.02 -15.48 8.83
CA PHE A 108 1.06 -14.54 9.15
C PHE A 108 1.30 -14.48 10.65
N PRO A 109 2.55 -14.69 11.12
CA PRO A 109 2.82 -14.85 12.56
C PRO A 109 2.79 -13.54 13.35
N ILE A 110 2.85 -12.37 12.66
CA ILE A 110 2.82 -11.07 13.32
C ILE A 110 1.39 -10.51 13.29
N PRO A 111 0.81 -10.12 14.42
CA PRO A 111 -0.53 -9.55 14.48
C PRO A 111 -0.67 -8.26 13.63
N ALA A 112 -1.84 -8.07 13.04
CA ALA A 112 -2.09 -6.98 12.09
C ALA A 112 -1.86 -5.57 12.69
N ASP A 113 -2.19 -5.36 13.95
CA ASP A 113 -1.95 -4.11 14.67
C ASP A 113 -0.44 -3.80 14.79
N GLN A 114 0.38 -4.81 15.00
CA GLN A 114 1.84 -4.65 15.05
C GLN A 114 2.43 -4.38 13.67
N VAL A 115 1.87 -4.95 12.60
CA VAL A 115 2.28 -4.65 11.21
C VAL A 115 1.93 -3.22 10.84
N VAL A 116 0.74 -2.74 11.22
CA VAL A 116 0.34 -1.32 11.03
C VAL A 116 1.27 -0.37 11.80
N GLU A 117 1.61 -0.70 13.05
CA GLU A 117 2.54 0.10 13.84
C GLU A 117 3.96 0.08 13.24
N ALA A 118 4.42 -1.05 12.73
CA ALA A 118 5.70 -1.14 12.01
C ALA A 118 5.71 -0.23 10.78
N MET A 119 4.66 -0.27 9.96
CA MET A 119 4.48 0.60 8.80
C MET A 119 4.53 2.08 9.20
N ARG A 120 3.82 2.46 10.27
CA ARG A 120 3.83 3.82 10.81
C ARG A 120 5.23 4.27 11.21
N ARG A 121 6.01 3.41 11.89
CA ARG A 121 7.38 3.71 12.31
C ARG A 121 8.32 3.86 11.11
N VAL A 122 8.25 2.94 10.14
CA VAL A 122 9.05 2.99 8.92
C VAL A 122 8.73 4.27 8.13
N GLY A 123 7.44 4.62 7.98
CA GLY A 123 7.03 5.85 7.29
C GLY A 123 7.64 7.11 7.91
N ARG A 124 7.72 7.18 9.24
CA ARG A 124 8.36 8.30 9.94
C ARG A 124 9.88 8.37 9.76
N GLN A 125 10.52 7.26 9.40
CA GLN A 125 11.96 7.19 9.13
C GLN A 125 12.29 7.52 7.67
N LEU A 126 11.31 7.53 6.78
CA LEU A 126 11.53 7.94 5.39
C LEU A 126 11.89 9.44 5.36
N PRO A 127 12.99 9.81 4.71
CA PRO A 127 13.33 11.21 4.53
C PRO A 127 12.32 11.93 3.61
N PRO A 128 12.20 13.26 3.70
CA PRO A 128 11.19 14.04 2.96
C PRO A 128 11.20 13.79 1.45
N GLU A 129 12.37 13.63 0.85
CA GLU A 129 12.54 13.41 -0.59
C GLU A 129 11.95 12.07 -1.09
N LEU A 130 11.59 11.16 -0.17
CA LEU A 130 10.97 9.87 -0.48
C LEU A 130 9.47 9.81 -0.12
N ARG A 131 8.88 10.98 0.18
CA ARG A 131 7.48 11.12 0.57
C ARG A 131 6.71 12.06 -0.37
N GLU A 132 6.56 11.65 -1.65
CA GLU A 132 5.74 12.32 -2.68
C GLU A 132 6.25 13.69 -3.15
N THR A 133 7.49 14.06 -2.82
CA THR A 133 8.07 15.35 -3.21
C THR A 133 8.64 15.39 -4.64
N ALA A 134 8.76 14.24 -5.30
CA ALA A 134 9.46 14.07 -6.57
C ALA A 134 10.97 14.45 -6.52
N GLU A 135 11.53 14.57 -5.33
CA GLU A 135 12.93 14.96 -5.12
C GLU A 135 13.86 13.74 -4.95
N GLY A 136 13.31 12.55 -4.73
CA GLY A 136 14.04 11.31 -4.50
C GLY A 136 13.62 10.15 -5.41
N GLY A 137 14.19 8.98 -5.17
CA GLY A 137 13.84 7.75 -5.88
C GLY A 137 13.99 7.84 -7.39
N VAL A 138 13.05 7.24 -8.13
CA VAL A 138 13.09 7.26 -9.62
C VAL A 138 12.86 8.64 -10.20
N ALA A 139 12.14 9.52 -9.50
CA ALA A 139 11.92 10.90 -9.94
C ALA A 139 13.23 11.70 -10.00
N ALA A 140 14.18 11.42 -9.12
CA ALA A 140 15.46 12.11 -9.06
C ALA A 140 16.51 11.59 -10.05
N THR A 141 16.23 10.51 -10.79
CA THR A 141 17.13 9.99 -11.82
C THR A 141 17.28 10.97 -12.99
N PRO A 142 18.39 10.93 -13.75
CA PRO A 142 18.52 11.77 -14.93
C PRO A 142 17.33 11.69 -15.90
N ALA A 143 16.84 10.48 -16.18
CA ALA A 143 15.67 10.26 -17.03
C ALA A 143 14.38 10.84 -16.42
N GLY A 144 14.18 10.67 -15.10
CA GLY A 144 13.02 11.26 -14.42
C GLY A 144 13.01 12.79 -14.50
N LYS A 145 14.15 13.42 -14.31
CA LYS A 145 14.31 14.88 -14.45
C LYS A 145 14.11 15.37 -15.89
N GLU A 146 14.58 14.61 -16.86
CA GLU A 146 14.37 14.93 -18.29
C GLU A 146 12.88 14.87 -18.65
N ILE A 147 12.16 13.83 -18.20
CA ILE A 147 10.71 13.72 -18.40
C ILE A 147 10.00 14.92 -17.77
N ALA A 148 10.34 15.28 -16.54
CA ALA A 148 9.75 16.45 -15.87
C ALA A 148 9.99 17.75 -16.64
N ALA A 149 11.22 17.94 -17.17
CA ALA A 149 11.57 19.11 -17.99
C ALA A 149 10.77 19.17 -19.29
N GLN A 150 10.64 18.04 -20.00
CA GLN A 150 9.84 17.95 -21.24
C GLN A 150 8.35 18.27 -21.00
N MET A 151 7.84 18.00 -19.81
CA MET A 151 6.46 18.32 -19.41
C MET A 151 6.28 19.75 -18.88
N GLY A 152 7.35 20.55 -18.82
CA GLY A 152 7.32 21.89 -18.21
C GLY A 152 7.15 21.89 -16.68
N LEU A 153 7.40 20.74 -16.04
CA LEU A 153 7.27 20.50 -14.60
C LEU A 153 8.65 20.31 -13.91
N GLY A 154 9.72 20.76 -14.54
CA GLY A 154 11.08 20.78 -13.99
C GLY A 154 11.14 21.59 -12.69
N ALA A 155 12.07 21.21 -11.80
CA ALA A 155 12.20 21.68 -10.41
C ALA A 155 11.78 23.16 -10.22
N ARG A 156 10.80 23.36 -9.35
CA ARG A 156 10.52 24.66 -8.75
C ARG A 156 11.50 24.94 -7.62
#